data_f02f05a0762008b61ce99befd260f91a
#
_entry.id   f02f05a0762008b61ce99befd260f91a
#
_cell.length_a   1.000
_cell.length_b   1.000
_cell.length_c   1.000
_cell.angle_alpha   90.00
_cell.angle_beta   90.00
_cell.angle_gamma   90.00
#
_symmetry.space_group_name_H-M   'P 1'
#
loop_
_entity.id
_entity.type
_entity.pdbx_description
1 polymer ?
#
loop_
_entity_poly.entity_id
_entity_poly.type
_entity_poly.pdbx_seq_one_letter_code
_entity_poly.pdbx_strand_id
1 'polypeptide(L)'
;MKEHGSTPGKAIPDNLNRYFDSTLLKPEATERQIENLCREAIADDFFAVCVNPFYVQTAKAALSKYKGASNVKIATVAGFPLGAATTKVKVSESDEALKNEADEIDMVINLGLLKDKKYAEVSRISPLLLK
;
A
#
# COMPACT_ATOMS: atom_id res chain seq x y z
N MET A 1 -35.49 2.51 -33.45
CA MET A 1 -34.14 1.99 -33.26
C MET A 1 -33.34 3.08 -32.58
N LYS A 2 -33.09 2.96 -31.27
CA LYS A 2 -32.25 3.92 -30.51
C LYS A 2 -30.84 3.38 -30.52
N GLU A 3 -29.93 4.08 -31.18
CA GLU A 3 -28.51 3.80 -31.14
C GLU A 3 -28.00 4.01 -29.70
N HIS A 4 -27.49 2.96 -29.08
CA HIS A 4 -26.77 3.05 -27.86
C HIS A 4 -25.39 3.65 -28.19
N GLY A 5 -25.25 4.95 -27.94
CA GLY A 5 -23.98 5.63 -28.01
C GLY A 5 -23.01 4.97 -27.03
N SER A 6 -22.02 4.27 -27.55
CA SER A 6 -20.88 3.77 -26.80
C SER A 6 -20.13 4.98 -26.25
N THR A 7 -20.10 5.11 -24.94
CA THR A 7 -19.20 6.06 -24.27
C THR A 7 -17.78 5.73 -24.73
N PRO A 8 -17.00 6.69 -25.27
CA PRO A 8 -15.62 6.40 -25.65
C PRO A 8 -14.88 5.98 -24.41
N GLY A 9 -14.41 4.72 -24.40
CA GLY A 9 -13.56 4.22 -23.32
C GLY A 9 -12.35 5.14 -23.18
N LYS A 10 -12.04 5.57 -21.96
CA LYS A 10 -10.79 6.29 -21.68
C LYS A 10 -9.64 5.43 -22.20
N ALA A 11 -8.79 6.01 -23.02
CA ALA A 11 -7.58 5.33 -23.50
C ALA A 11 -6.76 4.85 -22.30
N ILE A 12 -6.26 3.61 -22.40
CA ILE A 12 -5.34 3.05 -21.39
C ILE A 12 -4.06 3.90 -21.44
N PRO A 13 -3.55 4.40 -20.30
CA PRO A 13 -2.30 5.15 -20.26
C PRO A 13 -1.12 4.31 -20.77
N ASP A 14 -0.19 4.92 -21.52
CA ASP A 14 1.02 4.24 -22.01
C ASP A 14 1.92 3.74 -20.87
N ASN A 15 1.82 4.37 -19.68
CA ASN A 15 2.56 4.04 -18.48
C ASN A 15 1.69 3.36 -17.42
N LEU A 16 0.82 2.43 -17.82
CA LEU A 16 -0.13 1.76 -16.92
C LEU A 16 0.55 1.07 -15.72
N ASN A 17 1.76 0.54 -15.92
CA ASN A 17 2.60 -0.04 -14.87
C ASN A 17 2.83 0.92 -13.68
N ARG A 18 2.83 2.24 -13.89
CA ARG A 18 2.95 3.26 -12.83
C ARG A 18 1.70 3.46 -11.99
N TYR A 19 0.66 2.67 -12.22
CA TYR A 19 -0.57 2.66 -11.41
C TYR A 19 -0.71 1.39 -10.59
N PHE A 20 0.32 0.52 -10.57
CA PHE A 20 0.30 -0.74 -9.83
C PHE A 20 1.32 -0.78 -8.71
N ASP A 21 0.89 -1.40 -7.62
CA ASP A 21 1.74 -1.79 -6.51
C ASP A 21 1.97 -3.31 -6.58
N SER A 22 3.24 -3.71 -6.71
CA SER A 22 3.59 -5.12 -6.60
C SER A 22 3.51 -5.54 -5.14
N THR A 23 2.62 -6.48 -4.82
CA THR A 23 2.18 -6.74 -3.45
C THR A 23 2.53 -8.14 -2.97
N LEU A 24 3.14 -8.23 -1.77
CA LEU A 24 3.38 -9.48 -1.06
C LEU A 24 3.07 -9.32 0.44
N LEU A 25 1.85 -9.70 0.83
CA LEU A 25 1.33 -9.58 2.21
C LEU A 25 1.08 -10.95 2.87
N LYS A 26 1.61 -12.02 2.30
CA LYS A 26 1.52 -13.35 2.92
C LYS A 26 2.26 -13.36 4.25
N PRO A 27 1.68 -13.91 5.33
CA PRO A 27 2.32 -13.92 6.64
C PRO A 27 3.62 -14.74 6.67
N GLU A 28 3.75 -15.71 5.80
CA GLU A 28 4.94 -16.55 5.64
C GLU A 28 5.97 -16.02 4.63
N ALA A 29 5.79 -14.79 4.14
CA ALA A 29 6.75 -14.19 3.22
C ALA A 29 8.17 -14.15 3.83
N THR A 30 9.17 -14.40 3.01
CA THR A 30 10.58 -14.40 3.40
C THR A 30 11.31 -13.17 2.86
N GLU A 31 12.43 -12.78 3.50
CA GLU A 31 13.27 -11.66 3.02
C GLU A 31 13.66 -11.82 1.54
N ARG A 32 14.04 -13.03 1.13
CA ARG A 32 14.38 -13.33 -0.27
C ARG A 32 13.22 -13.06 -1.22
N GLN A 33 11.98 -13.34 -0.80
CA GLN A 33 10.80 -13.05 -1.61
C GLN A 33 10.55 -11.55 -1.70
N ILE A 34 10.78 -10.79 -0.62
CA ILE A 34 10.70 -9.33 -0.63
C ILE A 34 11.78 -8.71 -1.54
N GLU A 35 13.02 -9.20 -1.48
CA GLU A 35 14.10 -8.77 -2.37
C GLU A 35 13.75 -9.03 -3.85
N ASN A 36 13.16 -10.19 -4.16
CA ASN A 36 12.70 -10.52 -5.51
C ASN A 36 11.59 -9.58 -5.97
N LEU A 37 10.59 -9.33 -5.10
CA LEU A 37 9.50 -8.38 -5.37
C LEU A 37 10.04 -6.99 -5.74
N CYS A 38 11.01 -6.49 -4.98
CA CYS A 38 11.64 -5.20 -5.26
C CYS A 38 12.37 -5.18 -6.61
N ARG A 39 13.08 -6.26 -6.94
CA ARG A 39 13.79 -6.38 -8.22
C ARG A 39 12.82 -6.41 -9.41
N GLU A 40 11.72 -7.14 -9.30
CA GLU A 40 10.67 -7.20 -10.31
C GLU A 40 9.99 -5.83 -10.48
N ALA A 41 9.66 -5.16 -9.38
CA ALA A 41 9.05 -3.83 -9.41
C ALA A 41 9.94 -2.79 -10.12
N ILE A 42 11.26 -2.88 -9.96
CA ILE A 42 12.22 -2.01 -10.67
C ILE A 42 12.26 -2.37 -12.17
N ALA A 43 12.31 -3.67 -12.51
CA ALA A 43 12.43 -4.14 -13.89
C ALA A 43 11.18 -3.78 -14.71
N ASP A 44 10.01 -3.85 -14.10
CA ASP A 44 8.71 -3.59 -14.73
C ASP A 44 8.23 -2.15 -14.53
N ASP A 45 9.05 -1.29 -13.89
CA ASP A 45 8.75 0.11 -13.56
C ASP A 45 7.38 0.27 -12.87
N PHE A 46 7.08 -0.55 -11.87
CA PHE A 46 5.88 -0.40 -11.04
C PHE A 46 5.96 0.83 -10.14
N PHE A 47 4.81 1.35 -9.72
CA PHE A 47 4.73 2.52 -8.86
C PHE A 47 5.30 2.23 -7.46
N ALA A 48 4.86 1.13 -6.83
CA ALA A 48 5.30 0.76 -5.49
C ALA A 48 5.48 -0.75 -5.33
N VAL A 49 6.13 -1.13 -4.23
CA VAL A 49 6.01 -2.45 -3.62
C VAL A 49 5.18 -2.30 -2.35
N CYS A 50 4.23 -3.21 -2.12
CA CYS A 50 3.43 -3.24 -0.89
C CYS A 50 3.80 -4.49 -0.08
N VAL A 51 4.29 -4.28 1.15
CA VAL A 51 4.80 -5.33 2.02
C VAL A 51 4.23 -5.21 3.43
N ASN A 52 4.27 -6.29 4.24
CA ASN A 52 3.95 -6.19 5.66
C ASN A 52 4.90 -5.23 6.38
N PRO A 53 4.47 -4.55 7.47
CA PRO A 53 5.28 -3.54 8.18
C PRO A 53 6.66 -4.03 8.59
N PHE A 54 6.78 -5.29 8.99
CA PHE A 54 8.05 -5.93 9.35
C PHE A 54 9.10 -5.85 8.23
N TYR A 55 8.68 -5.85 6.96
CA TYR A 55 9.58 -5.89 5.80
C TYR A 55 9.85 -4.54 5.15
N VAL A 56 9.38 -3.42 5.72
CA VAL A 56 9.63 -2.08 5.16
C VAL A 56 11.13 -1.80 5.04
N GLN A 57 11.90 -2.06 6.10
CA GLN A 57 13.36 -1.87 6.08
C GLN A 57 14.07 -2.82 5.11
N THR A 58 13.61 -4.08 4.99
CA THR A 58 14.14 -5.04 4.01
C THR A 58 13.89 -4.54 2.59
N ALA A 59 12.69 -4.05 2.28
CA ALA A 59 12.36 -3.47 0.98
C ALA A 59 13.22 -2.23 0.69
N LYS A 60 13.39 -1.34 1.67
CA LYS A 60 14.25 -0.16 1.56
C LYS A 60 15.69 -0.52 1.23
N ALA A 61 16.25 -1.47 1.97
CA ALA A 61 17.60 -1.96 1.73
C ALA A 61 17.75 -2.62 0.35
N ALA A 62 16.75 -3.41 -0.07
CA ALA A 62 16.74 -4.06 -1.37
C ALA A 62 16.69 -3.04 -2.51
N LEU A 63 15.76 -2.07 -2.46
CA LEU A 63 15.64 -1.01 -3.47
C LEU A 63 16.93 -0.18 -3.57
N SER A 64 17.58 0.12 -2.45
CA SER A 64 18.82 0.95 -2.43
C SER A 64 20.00 0.32 -3.16
N LYS A 65 19.98 -1.00 -3.42
CA LYS A 65 21.03 -1.72 -4.14
C LYS A 65 21.03 -1.47 -5.65
N TYR A 66 19.93 -0.96 -6.21
CA TYR A 66 19.75 -0.88 -7.66
C TYR A 66 19.66 0.56 -8.17
N LYS A 67 20.32 0.84 -9.29
CA LYS A 67 20.15 2.10 -10.02
C LYS A 67 18.73 2.12 -10.63
N GLY A 68 18.03 3.24 -10.48
CA GLY A 68 16.62 3.38 -10.93
C GLY A 68 15.58 3.05 -9.88
N ALA A 69 15.98 2.56 -8.72
CA ALA A 69 15.08 2.27 -7.60
C ALA A 69 14.38 3.51 -7.02
N SER A 70 14.88 4.71 -7.29
CA SER A 70 14.31 5.98 -6.80
C SER A 70 12.87 6.23 -7.26
N ASN A 71 12.40 5.50 -8.28
CA ASN A 71 11.04 5.63 -8.80
C ASN A 71 10.04 4.67 -8.14
N VAL A 72 10.52 3.65 -7.41
CA VAL A 72 9.65 2.67 -6.75
C VAL A 72 9.44 3.07 -5.31
N LYS A 73 8.17 3.28 -4.93
CA LYS A 73 7.74 3.61 -3.58
C LYS A 73 7.62 2.38 -2.70
N ILE A 74 7.59 2.58 -1.39
CA ILE A 74 7.32 1.52 -0.42
C ILE A 74 6.00 1.82 0.24
N ALA A 75 4.99 1.01 -0.08
CA ALA A 75 3.71 0.97 0.61
C ALA A 75 3.72 -0.13 1.67
N THR A 76 3.00 0.10 2.75
CA THR A 76 2.75 -0.92 3.76
C THR A 76 1.36 -0.78 4.35
N VAL A 77 0.96 -1.73 5.18
CA VAL A 77 -0.40 -1.82 5.72
C VAL A 77 -0.45 -1.50 7.21
N ALA A 78 -1.60 -1.01 7.67
CA ALA A 78 -1.89 -0.83 9.10
C ALA A 78 -3.25 -1.41 9.46
N GLY A 79 -3.33 -2.14 10.59
CA GLY A 79 -4.53 -2.86 11.02
C GLY A 79 -4.94 -4.00 10.08
N PHE A 80 -4.05 -4.43 9.23
CA PHE A 80 -4.30 -5.48 8.22
C PHE A 80 -4.22 -6.90 8.83
N PRO A 81 -5.05 -7.86 8.38
CA PRO A 81 -6.08 -7.70 7.34
C PRO A 81 -7.47 -7.34 7.89
N LEU A 82 -7.68 -7.41 9.20
CA LEU A 82 -9.03 -7.40 9.79
C LEU A 82 -9.61 -6.00 10.05
N GLY A 83 -8.77 -4.98 10.16
CA GLY A 83 -9.22 -3.65 10.56
C GLY A 83 -9.74 -3.54 11.99
N ALA A 84 -9.67 -4.62 12.77
CA ALA A 84 -10.27 -4.74 14.10
C ALA A 84 -9.36 -4.25 15.25
N ALA A 85 -8.13 -3.86 14.95
CA ALA A 85 -7.24 -3.26 15.94
C ALA A 85 -7.77 -1.90 16.42
N THR A 86 -7.38 -1.50 17.64
CA THR A 86 -7.76 -0.18 18.17
C THR A 86 -7.07 0.93 17.36
N THR A 87 -7.65 2.12 17.38
CA THR A 87 -7.04 3.31 16.72
C THR A 87 -5.60 3.54 17.17
N LYS A 88 -5.33 3.41 18.46
CA LYS A 88 -3.97 3.59 19.02
C LYS A 88 -2.97 2.62 18.40
N VAL A 89 -3.34 1.35 18.22
CA VAL A 89 -2.47 0.33 17.61
C VAL A 89 -2.20 0.66 16.15
N LYS A 90 -3.23 1.01 15.37
CA LYS A 90 -3.07 1.39 13.96
C LYS A 90 -2.17 2.62 13.79
N VAL A 91 -2.33 3.64 14.64
CA VAL A 91 -1.47 4.83 14.62
C VAL A 91 -0.03 4.46 14.97
N SER A 92 0.19 3.64 16.00
CA SER A 92 1.53 3.19 16.38
C SER A 92 2.22 2.39 15.27
N GLU A 93 1.48 1.50 14.61
CA GLU A 93 1.95 0.70 13.48
C GLU A 93 2.35 1.60 12.30
N SER A 94 1.53 2.60 12.00
CA SER A 94 1.80 3.59 10.95
C SER A 94 3.00 4.47 11.28
N ASP A 95 3.11 4.97 12.50
CA ASP A 95 4.25 5.78 12.96
C ASP A 95 5.57 5.00 12.87
N GLU A 96 5.56 3.71 13.21
CA GLU A 96 6.73 2.84 13.07
C GLU A 96 7.10 2.63 11.60
N ALA A 97 6.12 2.36 10.75
CA ALA A 97 6.33 2.17 9.32
C ALA A 97 6.93 3.43 8.66
N LEU A 98 6.44 4.61 9.00
CA LEU A 98 6.97 5.89 8.51
C LEU A 98 8.41 6.14 9.00
N LYS A 99 8.73 5.81 10.26
CA LYS A 99 10.11 5.88 10.77
C LYS A 99 11.05 4.92 10.05
N ASN A 100 10.52 3.80 9.58
CA ASN A 100 11.23 2.81 8.75
C ASN A 100 11.27 3.20 7.27
N GLU A 101 10.85 4.43 6.92
CA GLU A 101 10.88 5.02 5.58
C GLU A 101 9.89 4.38 4.58
N ALA A 102 8.71 3.94 5.06
CA ALA A 102 7.57 3.72 4.18
C ALA A 102 7.10 5.05 3.56
N ASP A 103 6.78 5.04 2.28
CA ASP A 103 6.26 6.21 1.57
C ASP A 103 4.73 6.31 1.69
N GLU A 104 4.03 5.17 1.82
CA GLU A 104 2.57 5.08 1.84
C GLU A 104 2.07 4.08 2.88
N ILE A 105 0.92 4.37 3.48
CA ILE A 105 0.26 3.50 4.47
C ILE A 105 -1.17 3.18 4.01
N ASP A 106 -1.43 1.90 3.77
CA ASP A 106 -2.76 1.38 3.46
C ASP A 106 -3.43 0.89 4.75
N MET A 107 -4.26 1.72 5.36
CA MET A 107 -4.92 1.40 6.61
C MET A 107 -6.26 0.69 6.39
N VAL A 108 -6.46 -0.45 7.03
CA VAL A 108 -7.75 -1.13 7.03
C VAL A 108 -8.70 -0.48 8.03
N ILE A 109 -9.85 -0.01 7.55
CA ILE A 109 -10.90 0.61 8.38
C ILE A 109 -11.55 -0.42 9.32
N ASN A 110 -12.18 0.06 10.39
CA ASN A 110 -12.96 -0.81 11.27
C ASN A 110 -14.32 -1.13 10.61
N LEU A 111 -14.44 -2.35 10.11
CA LEU A 111 -15.63 -2.81 9.39
C LEU A 111 -16.88 -2.89 10.28
N GLY A 112 -16.70 -3.18 11.57
CA GLY A 112 -17.81 -3.18 12.55
C GLY A 112 -18.41 -1.79 12.71
N LEU A 113 -17.57 -0.78 12.93
CA LEU A 113 -18.01 0.62 13.01
C LEU A 113 -18.66 1.09 11.71
N LEU A 114 -18.13 0.68 10.56
CA LEU A 114 -18.73 1.01 9.27
C LEU A 114 -20.12 0.41 9.11
N LYS A 115 -20.31 -0.86 9.48
CA LYS A 115 -21.61 -1.55 9.45
C LYS A 115 -22.61 -0.93 10.42
N ASP A 116 -22.15 -0.47 11.57
CA ASP A 116 -22.96 0.26 12.56
C ASP A 116 -23.23 1.72 12.14
N LYS A 117 -22.79 2.14 10.97
CA LYS A 117 -22.93 3.52 10.42
C LYS A 117 -22.29 4.60 11.32
N LYS A 118 -21.29 4.23 12.11
CA LYS A 118 -20.53 5.14 12.99
C LYS A 118 -19.42 5.87 12.19
N TYR A 119 -19.83 6.57 11.16
CA TYR A 119 -18.90 7.19 10.18
C TYR A 119 -17.93 8.20 10.81
N ALA A 120 -18.41 8.95 11.82
CA ALA A 120 -17.57 9.90 12.54
C ALA A 120 -16.41 9.20 13.29
N GLU A 121 -16.64 8.01 13.83
CA GLU A 121 -15.61 7.21 14.50
C GLU A 121 -14.64 6.60 13.49
N VAL A 122 -15.14 6.12 12.35
CA VAL A 122 -14.30 5.61 11.25
C VAL A 122 -13.38 6.70 10.71
N SER A 123 -13.88 7.92 10.47
CA SER A 123 -13.12 9.03 9.90
C SER A 123 -12.09 9.64 10.85
N ARG A 124 -12.22 9.45 12.16
CA ARG A 124 -11.27 9.99 13.16
C ARG A 124 -9.85 9.45 13.03
N ILE A 125 -9.67 8.31 12.41
CA ILE A 125 -8.34 7.68 12.27
C ILE A 125 -7.51 8.41 11.21
N SER A 126 -8.12 8.78 10.07
CA SER A 126 -7.40 9.38 8.95
C SER A 126 -6.59 10.63 9.30
N PRO A 127 -7.09 11.64 10.07
CA PRO A 127 -6.29 12.80 10.44
C PRO A 127 -5.13 12.49 11.39
N LEU A 128 -5.17 11.37 12.10
CA LEU A 128 -4.10 10.97 13.02
C LEU A 128 -2.91 10.34 12.28
N LEU A 129 -3.13 9.89 11.03
CA LEU A 129 -2.10 9.32 10.17
C LEU A 129 -1.44 10.35 9.24
N LEU A 130 -2.04 11.54 9.11
CA LEU A 130 -1.60 12.59 8.17
C LEU A 130 -0.73 13.67 8.86
N LYS A 131 -0.05 13.36 9.95
CA LYS A 131 0.82 14.31 10.66
C LYS A 131 2.20 14.41 10.05
#